data_15fc290deaebe3b29f54af229a87fe65
#
_entry.id   15fc290deaebe3b29f54af229a87fe65
#
_cell.length_a   1.000
_cell.length_b   1.000
_cell.length_c   1.000
_cell.angle_alpha   90.00
_cell.angle_beta   90.00
_cell.angle_gamma   90.00
#
_symmetry.space_group_name_H-M   'P 1'
#
loop_
_entity.id
_entity.type
_entity.pdbx_description
1 polymer ?
#
loop_
_entity_poly.entity_id
_entity_poly.type
_entity_poly.pdbx_seq_one_letter_code
_entity_poly.pdbx_strand_id
1 'polypeptide(L)'
;MSQKNANTLAAQSFIKPKPPKVVVNPLTDAELEQLDAALDQLLASLAADASESRLPLSLDAVDGLFAALALSPKSTAIGEWMPMVIGDAQFSSKEQTQSVRNLLIRHYNSVVHSLRKADIEDFQPLVSYNDENYPVVAAWCAGFVLGFERQEEGWGSRMDDGAWAEMHVLYALKDSDEQGELFLAEDADEGEHELFERRAELVELMRGEVSELLEEPADNLALIHFAVNGLQATLLSEKATVKTSTKPVNRVH
;
A
#
# COMPACT_ATOMS: atom_id res chain seq x y z
N MET A 1 -25.79 -69.45 -7.62
CA MET A 1 -25.50 -68.48 -8.70
C MET A 1 -25.77 -67.08 -8.17
N SER A 2 -24.73 -66.38 -7.80
CA SER A 2 -24.85 -65.05 -7.21
C SER A 2 -23.89 -64.13 -7.95
N GLN A 3 -24.45 -63.21 -8.72
CA GLN A 3 -23.70 -62.17 -9.45
C GLN A 3 -23.35 -61.04 -8.47
N LYS A 4 -22.08 -60.78 -8.28
CA LYS A 4 -21.54 -59.59 -7.63
C LYS A 4 -21.44 -58.48 -8.69
N ASN A 5 -22.28 -57.49 -8.60
CA ASN A 5 -22.10 -56.21 -9.30
C ASN A 5 -21.06 -55.38 -8.58
N ALA A 6 -19.89 -55.24 -9.16
CA ALA A 6 -18.89 -54.29 -8.76
C ALA A 6 -19.19 -52.91 -9.37
N ASN A 7 -19.66 -52.01 -8.53
CA ASN A 7 -19.88 -50.62 -8.89
C ASN A 7 -18.55 -49.86 -8.81
N THR A 8 -17.83 -49.71 -9.91
CA THR A 8 -16.61 -48.88 -10.01
C THR A 8 -17.03 -47.45 -10.16
N LEU A 9 -17.16 -46.70 -9.09
CA LEU A 9 -17.30 -45.26 -9.11
C LEU A 9 -15.96 -44.68 -9.59
N ALA A 10 -15.91 -44.26 -10.85
CA ALA A 10 -14.79 -43.50 -11.39
C ALA A 10 -14.69 -42.16 -10.64
N ALA A 11 -13.58 -41.98 -9.91
CA ALA A 11 -13.21 -40.73 -9.32
C ALA A 11 -12.97 -39.71 -10.44
N GLN A 12 -13.96 -38.88 -10.73
CA GLN A 12 -13.77 -37.69 -11.57
C GLN A 12 -12.85 -36.74 -10.79
N SER A 13 -11.60 -36.63 -11.23
CA SER A 13 -10.68 -35.60 -10.75
C SER A 13 -11.25 -34.24 -11.17
N PHE A 14 -11.81 -33.52 -10.21
CA PHE A 14 -12.19 -32.12 -10.39
C PHE A 14 -10.90 -31.30 -10.62
N ILE A 15 -10.55 -31.11 -11.88
CA ILE A 15 -9.52 -30.13 -12.28
C ILE A 15 -10.11 -28.76 -11.90
N LYS A 16 -9.62 -28.19 -10.78
CA LYS A 16 -9.95 -26.80 -10.45
C LYS A 16 -9.52 -25.93 -11.64
N PRO A 17 -10.42 -25.15 -12.24
CA PRO A 17 -10.04 -24.26 -13.32
C PRO A 17 -8.90 -23.35 -12.82
N LYS A 18 -7.83 -23.26 -13.62
CA LYS A 18 -6.73 -22.35 -13.35
C LYS A 18 -7.33 -20.94 -13.31
N PRO A 19 -7.08 -20.15 -12.26
CA PRO A 19 -7.61 -18.81 -12.19
C PRO A 19 -7.20 -18.04 -13.46
N PRO A 20 -8.09 -17.22 -14.03
CA PRO A 20 -7.77 -16.45 -15.22
C PRO A 20 -6.52 -15.62 -14.93
N LYS A 21 -5.59 -15.57 -15.91
CA LYS A 21 -4.45 -14.65 -15.82
C LYS A 21 -5.03 -13.24 -15.77
N VAL A 22 -4.85 -12.56 -14.67
CA VAL A 22 -5.21 -11.14 -14.57
C VAL A 22 -4.29 -10.38 -15.54
N VAL A 23 -4.87 -9.90 -16.61
CA VAL A 23 -4.16 -8.98 -17.52
C VAL A 23 -4.18 -7.63 -16.79
N VAL A 24 -3.04 -7.25 -16.26
CA VAL A 24 -2.88 -5.92 -15.65
C VAL A 24 -2.65 -4.95 -16.81
N ASN A 25 -3.45 -3.92 -16.86
CA ASN A 25 -3.34 -2.81 -17.80
C ASN A 25 -3.10 -1.53 -16.98
N PRO A 26 -1.83 -1.16 -16.70
CA PRO A 26 -1.52 0.06 -15.96
C PRO A 26 -2.16 1.29 -16.61
N LEU A 27 -2.34 2.35 -15.85
CA LEU A 27 -2.76 3.64 -16.40
C LEU A 27 -1.62 4.20 -17.26
N THR A 28 -1.99 4.86 -18.35
CA THR A 28 -1.08 5.71 -19.13
C THR A 28 -0.91 7.05 -18.42
N ASP A 29 0.13 7.82 -18.77
CA ASP A 29 0.38 9.14 -18.19
C ASP A 29 -0.86 10.05 -18.34
N ALA A 30 -1.50 10.06 -19.51
CA ALA A 30 -2.72 10.83 -19.74
C ALA A 30 -3.91 10.36 -18.87
N GLU A 31 -4.00 9.08 -18.53
CA GLU A 31 -5.02 8.57 -17.62
C GLU A 31 -4.69 8.86 -16.15
N LEU A 32 -3.40 8.94 -15.78
CA LEU A 32 -2.95 9.42 -14.47
C LEU A 32 -3.29 10.90 -14.32
N GLU A 33 -2.95 11.73 -15.29
CA GLU A 33 -3.33 13.16 -15.31
C GLU A 33 -4.86 13.35 -15.22
N GLN A 34 -5.63 12.52 -15.92
CA GLN A 34 -7.09 12.56 -15.85
C GLN A 34 -7.60 12.17 -14.44
N LEU A 35 -6.99 11.20 -13.80
CA LEU A 35 -7.35 10.76 -12.46
C LEU A 35 -7.01 11.85 -11.44
N ASP A 36 -5.81 12.42 -11.53
CA ASP A 36 -5.34 13.50 -10.66
C ASP A 36 -6.27 14.72 -10.74
N ALA A 37 -6.52 15.23 -11.94
CA ALA A 37 -7.46 16.34 -12.15
C ALA A 37 -8.88 16.05 -11.62
N ALA A 38 -9.32 14.80 -11.64
CA ALA A 38 -10.62 14.42 -11.11
C ALA A 38 -10.64 14.40 -9.57
N LEU A 39 -9.53 14.00 -8.92
CA LEU A 39 -9.38 14.04 -7.45
C LEU A 39 -9.30 15.50 -6.98
N ASP A 40 -8.57 16.37 -7.67
CA ASP A 40 -8.51 17.80 -7.42
C ASP A 40 -9.88 18.46 -7.52
N GLN A 41 -10.67 18.12 -8.55
CA GLN A 41 -12.04 18.59 -8.70
C GLN A 41 -12.95 18.16 -7.54
N LEU A 42 -12.77 16.93 -7.03
CA LEU A 42 -13.49 16.46 -5.85
C LEU A 42 -13.13 17.28 -4.62
N LEU A 43 -11.85 17.56 -4.41
CA LEU A 43 -11.39 18.40 -3.31
C LEU A 43 -11.96 19.82 -3.42
N ALA A 44 -11.89 20.44 -4.60
CA ALA A 44 -12.43 21.76 -4.85
C ALA A 44 -13.96 21.85 -4.74
N SER A 45 -14.67 20.71 -4.83
CA SER A 45 -16.14 20.66 -4.68
C SER A 45 -16.62 20.74 -3.24
N LEU A 46 -15.75 20.51 -2.26
CA LEU A 46 -16.06 20.66 -0.86
C LEU A 46 -16.16 22.14 -0.48
N ALA A 47 -17.16 22.48 0.33
CA ALA A 47 -17.30 23.85 0.80
C ALA A 47 -16.09 24.24 1.68
N ALA A 48 -15.64 25.48 1.57
CA ALA A 48 -14.47 25.97 2.32
C ALA A 48 -14.65 25.93 3.86
N ASP A 49 -15.89 25.81 4.33
CA ASP A 49 -16.26 25.70 5.74
C ASP A 49 -16.50 24.25 6.23
N ALA A 50 -16.23 23.27 5.38
CA ALA A 50 -16.40 21.85 5.68
C ALA A 50 -15.24 21.30 6.56
N SER A 51 -14.95 21.96 7.68
CA SER A 51 -13.82 21.63 8.58
C SER A 51 -13.89 20.23 9.20
N GLU A 52 -15.07 19.61 9.25
CA GLU A 52 -15.28 18.25 9.75
C GLU A 52 -15.39 17.19 8.65
N SER A 53 -15.35 17.62 7.37
CA SER A 53 -15.45 16.70 6.24
C SER A 53 -14.12 15.98 6.01
N ARG A 54 -14.21 14.68 5.70
CA ARG A 54 -13.05 13.92 5.23
C ARG A 54 -12.73 14.37 3.80
N LEU A 55 -11.52 14.88 3.61
CA LEU A 55 -11.06 15.32 2.31
C LEU A 55 -10.77 14.13 1.38
N PRO A 56 -10.96 14.27 0.06
CA PRO A 56 -10.42 13.35 -0.91
C PRO A 56 -8.89 13.28 -0.81
N LEU A 57 -8.34 12.10 -1.11
CA LEU A 57 -6.89 11.93 -1.18
C LEU A 57 -6.36 12.50 -2.51
N SER A 58 -5.15 13.06 -2.49
CA SER A 58 -4.36 13.34 -3.70
C SER A 58 -3.96 12.04 -4.39
N LEU A 59 -3.53 12.10 -5.64
CA LEU A 59 -3.13 10.91 -6.39
C LEU A 59 -1.94 10.19 -5.72
N ASP A 60 -0.97 10.92 -5.20
CA ASP A 60 0.18 10.37 -4.44
C ASP A 60 -0.30 9.61 -3.21
N ALA A 61 -1.22 10.19 -2.42
CA ALA A 61 -1.78 9.54 -1.24
C ALA A 61 -2.63 8.31 -1.61
N VAL A 62 -3.31 8.32 -2.74
CA VAL A 62 -4.03 7.14 -3.26
C VAL A 62 -3.06 6.02 -3.59
N ASP A 63 -1.92 6.31 -4.22
CA ASP A 63 -0.90 5.32 -4.54
C ASP A 63 -0.31 4.71 -3.28
N GLY A 64 0.05 5.53 -2.29
CA GLY A 64 0.52 5.06 -0.99
C GLY A 64 -0.50 4.19 -0.25
N LEU A 65 -1.77 4.60 -0.23
CA LEU A 65 -2.87 3.80 0.31
C LEU A 65 -2.95 2.42 -0.39
N PHE A 66 -2.89 2.40 -1.71
CA PHE A 66 -2.96 1.16 -2.47
C PHE A 66 -1.76 0.26 -2.24
N ALA A 67 -0.57 0.83 -2.03
CA ALA A 67 0.63 0.08 -1.66
C ALA A 67 0.45 -0.62 -0.30
N ALA A 68 -0.03 0.08 0.73
CA ALA A 68 -0.34 -0.52 2.03
C ALA A 68 -1.38 -1.63 1.93
N LEU A 69 -2.48 -1.40 1.20
CA LEU A 69 -3.54 -2.40 1.00
C LEU A 69 -3.04 -3.61 0.19
N ALA A 70 -2.11 -3.42 -0.74
CA ALA A 70 -1.49 -4.50 -1.51
C ALA A 70 -0.62 -5.40 -0.65
N LEU A 71 0.12 -4.83 0.30
CA LEU A 71 0.96 -5.55 1.26
C LEU A 71 0.17 -6.16 2.40
N SER A 72 -1.04 -5.65 2.66
CA SER A 72 -1.88 -6.14 3.75
C SER A 72 -2.12 -7.64 3.70
N PRO A 73 -2.10 -8.32 4.86
CA PRO A 73 -2.45 -9.73 4.98
C PRO A 73 -3.88 -10.05 4.55
N LYS A 74 -4.78 -9.08 4.71
CA LYS A 74 -6.20 -9.19 4.39
C LYS A 74 -6.51 -8.34 3.14
N SER A 75 -7.14 -8.95 2.15
CA SER A 75 -7.61 -8.20 0.99
C SER A 75 -8.76 -7.27 1.37
N THR A 76 -8.71 -6.03 0.89
CA THR A 76 -9.72 -5.00 1.13
C THR A 76 -10.63 -4.88 -0.09
N ALA A 77 -11.94 -4.91 0.14
CA ALA A 77 -12.91 -4.77 -0.93
C ALA A 77 -13.01 -3.29 -1.41
N ILE A 78 -13.40 -3.10 -2.68
CA ILE A 78 -13.57 -1.76 -3.27
C ILE A 78 -14.50 -0.88 -2.43
N GLY A 79 -15.57 -1.45 -1.88
CA GLY A 79 -16.51 -0.72 -1.02
C GLY A 79 -15.92 -0.25 0.31
N GLU A 80 -14.79 -0.81 0.73
CA GLU A 80 -14.10 -0.43 1.97
C GLU A 80 -13.05 0.68 1.71
N TRP A 81 -12.29 0.59 0.62
CA TRP A 81 -11.24 1.57 0.33
C TRP A 81 -11.73 2.79 -0.48
N MET A 82 -12.76 2.64 -1.33
CA MET A 82 -13.26 3.76 -2.13
C MET A 82 -13.68 4.97 -1.28
N PRO A 83 -14.42 4.81 -0.14
CA PRO A 83 -14.72 5.93 0.75
C PRO A 83 -13.49 6.57 1.40
N MET A 84 -12.37 5.84 1.50
CA MET A 84 -11.11 6.42 1.99
C MET A 84 -10.50 7.37 0.96
N VAL A 85 -10.61 7.04 -0.33
CA VAL A 85 -10.10 7.84 -1.43
C VAL A 85 -10.93 9.10 -1.66
N ILE A 86 -12.24 8.99 -1.74
CA ILE A 86 -13.11 10.13 -2.11
C ILE A 86 -13.53 11.00 -0.92
N GLY A 87 -13.31 10.54 0.32
CA GLY A 87 -13.76 11.25 1.51
C GLY A 87 -15.28 11.42 1.51
N ASP A 88 -15.72 12.63 1.85
CA ASP A 88 -17.14 13.03 1.87
C ASP A 88 -17.57 13.78 0.60
N ALA A 89 -16.65 13.91 -0.38
CA ALA A 89 -16.93 14.57 -1.65
C ALA A 89 -17.86 13.75 -2.56
N GLN A 90 -18.53 14.42 -3.48
CA GLN A 90 -19.46 13.81 -4.41
C GLN A 90 -19.09 14.16 -5.85
N PHE A 91 -19.16 13.16 -6.72
CA PHE A 91 -18.98 13.37 -8.14
C PHE A 91 -20.14 14.18 -8.75
N SER A 92 -19.85 15.01 -9.74
CA SER A 92 -20.82 15.87 -10.41
C SER A 92 -21.82 15.08 -11.28
N SER A 93 -21.45 13.88 -11.74
CA SER A 93 -22.30 13.03 -12.57
C SER A 93 -22.01 11.53 -12.35
N LYS A 94 -22.94 10.68 -12.81
CA LYS A 94 -22.76 9.23 -12.80
C LYS A 94 -21.65 8.78 -13.76
N GLU A 95 -21.50 9.45 -14.87
CA GLU A 95 -20.47 9.19 -15.89
C GLU A 95 -19.08 9.46 -15.29
N GLN A 96 -18.92 10.59 -14.60
CA GLN A 96 -17.68 10.91 -13.89
C GLN A 96 -17.39 9.88 -12.81
N THR A 97 -18.37 9.53 -11.98
CA THR A 97 -18.24 8.47 -10.96
C THR A 97 -17.72 7.17 -11.56
N GLN A 98 -18.31 6.73 -12.68
CA GLN A 98 -17.91 5.46 -13.31
C GLN A 98 -16.52 5.54 -13.93
N SER A 99 -16.18 6.69 -14.55
CA SER A 99 -14.86 6.90 -15.15
C SER A 99 -13.76 6.85 -14.08
N VAL A 100 -13.87 7.66 -13.02
CA VAL A 100 -12.88 7.72 -11.93
C VAL A 100 -12.78 6.38 -11.21
N ARG A 101 -13.91 5.73 -10.93
CA ARG A 101 -13.92 4.39 -10.32
C ARG A 101 -13.14 3.38 -11.15
N ASN A 102 -13.30 3.38 -12.47
CA ASN A 102 -12.59 2.47 -13.36
C ASN A 102 -11.08 2.72 -13.35
N LEU A 103 -10.66 4.00 -13.37
CA LEU A 103 -9.25 4.38 -13.26
C LEU A 103 -8.66 3.94 -11.92
N LEU A 104 -9.32 4.22 -10.80
CA LEU A 104 -8.88 3.81 -9.46
C LEU A 104 -8.75 2.28 -9.34
N ILE A 105 -9.70 1.51 -9.88
CA ILE A 105 -9.62 0.03 -9.86
C ILE A 105 -8.44 -0.47 -10.67
N ARG A 106 -8.19 0.12 -11.84
CA ARG A 106 -7.04 -0.27 -12.69
C ARG A 106 -5.73 0.07 -11.99
N HIS A 107 -5.63 1.26 -11.40
CA HIS A 107 -4.46 1.68 -10.64
C HIS A 107 -4.20 0.75 -9.45
N TYR A 108 -5.20 0.49 -8.61
CA TYR A 108 -5.11 -0.48 -7.52
C TYR A 108 -4.60 -1.86 -7.98
N ASN A 109 -5.18 -2.38 -9.07
CA ASN A 109 -4.75 -3.68 -9.61
C ASN A 109 -3.29 -3.65 -10.11
N SER A 110 -2.83 -2.52 -10.65
CA SER A 110 -1.44 -2.33 -11.09
C SER A 110 -0.49 -2.34 -9.90
N VAL A 111 -0.76 -1.57 -8.85
CA VAL A 111 0.02 -1.53 -7.60
C VAL A 111 0.08 -2.92 -6.94
N VAL A 112 -1.08 -3.59 -6.80
CA VAL A 112 -1.15 -4.97 -6.27
C VAL A 112 -0.31 -5.93 -7.10
N HIS A 113 -0.31 -5.79 -8.41
CA HIS A 113 0.47 -6.67 -9.29
C HIS A 113 1.97 -6.44 -9.11
N SER A 114 2.43 -5.19 -9.11
CA SER A 114 3.85 -4.83 -8.92
C SER A 114 4.36 -5.34 -7.56
N LEU A 115 3.65 -5.04 -6.48
CA LEU A 115 4.06 -5.39 -5.12
C LEU A 115 3.93 -6.89 -4.79
N ARG A 116 3.12 -7.66 -5.52
CA ARG A 116 2.98 -9.12 -5.28
C ARG A 116 3.85 -9.99 -6.18
N LYS A 117 4.56 -9.40 -7.13
CA LYS A 117 5.62 -10.11 -7.86
C LYS A 117 6.81 -10.37 -6.94
N ALA A 118 7.56 -11.43 -7.28
CA ALA A 118 8.78 -11.76 -6.55
C ALA A 118 9.93 -10.76 -6.79
N ASP A 119 9.90 -10.05 -7.94
CA ASP A 119 10.84 -8.98 -8.26
C ASP A 119 10.22 -7.62 -7.94
N ILE A 120 10.75 -6.98 -6.91
CA ILE A 120 10.30 -5.71 -6.34
C ILE A 120 10.73 -4.53 -7.22
N GLU A 121 11.72 -4.70 -8.08
CA GLU A 121 12.27 -3.66 -8.96
C GLU A 121 11.20 -3.01 -9.88
N ASP A 122 10.05 -3.66 -10.07
CA ASP A 122 8.96 -3.13 -10.89
C ASP A 122 8.04 -2.13 -10.15
N PHE A 123 8.13 -2.01 -8.81
CA PHE A 123 7.31 -1.07 -8.07
C PHE A 123 7.96 0.30 -8.03
N GLN A 124 7.25 1.30 -8.55
CA GLN A 124 7.65 2.70 -8.51
C GLN A 124 6.55 3.48 -7.78
N PRO A 125 6.84 4.06 -6.60
CA PRO A 125 5.90 4.96 -5.93
C PRO A 125 5.58 6.16 -6.81
N LEU A 126 4.30 6.51 -6.89
CA LEU A 126 3.86 7.69 -7.61
C LEU A 126 3.94 8.88 -6.67
N VAL A 127 4.95 9.73 -6.86
CA VAL A 127 5.18 10.92 -6.05
C VAL A 127 5.32 12.16 -6.92
N SER A 128 4.92 13.30 -6.39
CA SER A 128 5.13 14.60 -7.02
C SER A 128 6.57 15.08 -6.83
N TYR A 129 6.98 16.07 -7.61
CA TYR A 129 8.29 16.71 -7.50
C TYR A 129 8.11 18.21 -7.33
N ASN A 130 8.93 18.82 -6.48
CA ASN A 130 8.95 20.28 -6.31
C ASN A 130 9.69 20.97 -7.47
N ASP A 131 9.77 22.31 -7.44
CA ASP A 131 10.41 23.13 -8.48
C ASP A 131 11.93 22.86 -8.63
N GLU A 132 12.57 22.30 -7.60
CA GLU A 132 13.98 21.91 -7.59
C GLU A 132 14.20 20.46 -8.05
N ASN A 133 13.13 19.80 -8.52
CA ASN A 133 13.10 18.40 -8.90
C ASN A 133 13.43 17.44 -7.75
N TYR A 134 13.03 17.80 -6.52
CA TYR A 134 13.13 16.93 -5.35
C TYR A 134 11.80 16.17 -5.14
N PRO A 135 11.81 14.86 -4.79
CA PRO A 135 10.60 14.08 -4.59
C PRO A 135 9.85 14.51 -3.32
N VAL A 136 8.59 14.89 -3.45
CA VAL A 136 7.69 15.26 -2.35
C VAL A 136 6.93 14.02 -1.91
N VAL A 137 7.34 13.40 -0.82
CA VAL A 137 6.89 12.06 -0.42
C VAL A 137 5.80 12.05 0.66
N ALA A 138 5.58 13.18 1.33
CA ALA A 138 4.69 13.26 2.50
C ALA A 138 3.27 12.73 2.23
N ALA A 139 2.67 13.14 1.12
CA ALA A 139 1.32 12.70 0.75
C ALA A 139 1.26 11.19 0.50
N TRP A 140 2.26 10.63 -0.18
CA TRP A 140 2.36 9.19 -0.43
C TRP A 140 2.47 8.42 0.90
N CYS A 141 3.36 8.85 1.78
CA CYS A 141 3.54 8.23 3.11
C CYS A 141 2.29 8.35 3.97
N ALA A 142 1.59 9.48 3.94
CA ALA A 142 0.32 9.66 4.64
C ALA A 142 -0.75 8.67 4.16
N GLY A 143 -0.86 8.46 2.85
CA GLY A 143 -1.74 7.45 2.25
C GLY A 143 -1.38 6.03 2.68
N PHE A 144 -0.08 5.70 2.69
CA PHE A 144 0.40 4.38 3.15
C PHE A 144 0.06 4.14 4.62
N VAL A 145 0.37 5.09 5.49
CA VAL A 145 0.05 5.03 6.94
C VAL A 145 -1.46 4.87 7.16
N LEU A 146 -2.30 5.63 6.42
CA LEU A 146 -3.75 5.49 6.48
C LEU A 146 -4.20 4.06 6.17
N GLY A 147 -3.65 3.45 5.14
CA GLY A 147 -3.95 2.07 4.73
C GLY A 147 -3.49 1.04 5.76
N PHE A 148 -2.32 1.26 6.36
CA PHE A 148 -1.76 0.42 7.42
C PHE A 148 -2.65 0.47 8.68
N GLU A 149 -2.96 1.65 9.20
CA GLU A 149 -3.75 1.84 10.42
C GLU A 149 -5.16 1.25 10.31
N ARG A 150 -5.76 1.32 9.13
CA ARG A 150 -7.08 0.71 8.89
C ARG A 150 -7.08 -0.81 8.99
N GLN A 151 -5.91 -1.44 8.96
CA GLN A 151 -5.74 -2.88 9.01
C GLN A 151 -4.75 -3.35 10.08
N GLU A 152 -4.47 -2.52 11.08
CA GLU A 152 -3.47 -2.74 12.12
C GLU A 152 -3.57 -4.14 12.78
N GLU A 153 -4.79 -4.60 13.10
CA GLU A 153 -5.01 -5.96 13.65
C GLU A 153 -4.47 -7.08 12.73
N GLY A 154 -4.48 -6.85 11.41
CA GLY A 154 -3.95 -7.81 10.43
C GLY A 154 -2.44 -7.83 10.37
N TRP A 155 -1.79 -6.69 10.63
CA TRP A 155 -0.35 -6.51 10.55
C TRP A 155 0.36 -6.90 11.85
N GLY A 156 -0.20 -6.52 13.02
CA GLY A 156 0.47 -6.56 14.31
C GLY A 156 1.11 -7.91 14.68
N SER A 157 0.49 -9.04 14.30
CA SER A 157 1.05 -10.37 14.54
C SER A 157 2.15 -10.80 13.55
N ARG A 158 2.45 -9.98 12.55
CA ARG A 158 3.37 -10.29 11.45
C ARG A 158 4.55 -9.33 11.35
N MET A 159 4.49 -8.23 12.09
CA MET A 159 5.54 -7.22 12.15
C MET A 159 6.59 -7.67 13.17
N ASP A 160 7.82 -7.83 12.70
CA ASP A 160 9.01 -7.94 13.56
C ASP A 160 9.61 -6.55 13.81
N ASP A 161 10.69 -6.49 14.59
CA ASP A 161 11.33 -5.22 14.94
C ASP A 161 11.84 -4.45 13.71
N GLY A 162 12.31 -5.16 12.66
CA GLY A 162 12.75 -4.57 11.41
C GLY A 162 11.59 -3.93 10.66
N ALA A 163 10.49 -4.66 10.46
CA ALA A 163 9.29 -4.15 9.82
C ALA A 163 8.68 -2.96 10.57
N TRP A 164 8.74 -2.94 11.90
CA TRP A 164 8.35 -1.76 12.67
C TRP A 164 9.29 -0.57 12.44
N ALA A 165 10.62 -0.79 12.33
CA ALA A 165 11.55 0.28 12.01
C ALA A 165 11.23 0.91 10.63
N GLU A 166 10.96 0.09 9.61
CA GLU A 166 10.54 0.51 8.27
C GLU A 166 9.23 1.32 8.33
N MET A 167 8.24 0.87 9.09
CA MET A 167 7.01 1.63 9.31
C MET A 167 7.26 2.98 9.99
N HIS A 168 8.14 3.04 11.00
CA HIS A 168 8.46 4.30 11.67
C HIS A 168 9.13 5.32 10.74
N VAL A 169 9.92 4.87 9.76
CA VAL A 169 10.46 5.76 8.71
C VAL A 169 9.32 6.33 7.86
N LEU A 170 8.35 5.51 7.42
CA LEU A 170 7.19 6.00 6.67
C LEU A 170 6.32 6.95 7.50
N TYR A 171 6.17 6.70 8.81
CA TYR A 171 5.52 7.62 9.73
C TYR A 171 6.26 8.96 9.87
N ALA A 172 7.59 8.96 9.85
CA ALA A 172 8.37 10.20 9.88
C ALA A 172 8.23 10.97 8.56
N LEU A 173 8.40 10.28 7.43
CA LEU A 173 8.36 10.91 6.11
C LEU A 173 6.98 11.49 5.74
N LYS A 174 5.88 11.04 6.36
CA LYS A 174 4.58 11.69 6.17
C LYS A 174 4.52 13.12 6.73
N ASP A 175 5.40 13.43 7.68
CA ASP A 175 5.53 14.74 8.33
C ASP A 175 6.78 15.47 7.79
N SER A 176 7.12 15.30 6.50
CA SER A 176 8.16 16.06 5.81
C SER A 176 7.57 17.16 4.94
N ASP A 177 8.36 18.22 4.74
CA ASP A 177 8.01 19.31 3.83
C ASP A 177 8.37 19.01 2.37
N GLU A 178 8.18 20.00 1.48
CA GLU A 178 8.49 19.88 0.05
C GLU A 178 10.00 19.79 -0.23
N GLN A 179 10.86 20.12 0.71
CA GLN A 179 12.31 19.96 0.65
C GLN A 179 12.77 18.62 1.25
N GLY A 180 11.84 17.87 1.84
CA GLY A 180 12.09 16.57 2.46
C GLY A 180 12.60 16.65 3.89
N GLU A 181 12.58 17.84 4.51
CA GLU A 181 12.93 18.03 5.90
C GLU A 181 11.78 17.62 6.80
N LEU A 182 12.08 16.87 7.86
CA LEU A 182 11.08 16.47 8.85
C LEU A 182 10.69 17.67 9.73
N PHE A 183 9.43 17.81 10.02
CA PHE A 183 8.94 18.84 10.92
C PHE A 183 8.01 18.26 11.99
N LEU A 184 7.98 18.95 13.15
CA LEU A 184 7.09 18.68 14.24
C LEU A 184 6.13 19.86 14.42
N ALA A 185 4.87 19.59 14.72
CA ALA A 185 3.89 20.64 14.99
C ALA A 185 4.33 21.53 16.17
N GLU A 186 4.09 22.84 16.08
CA GLU A 186 4.50 23.81 17.10
C GLU A 186 3.84 23.56 18.48
N ASP A 187 2.68 22.93 18.50
CA ASP A 187 1.89 22.59 19.69
C ASP A 187 2.06 21.12 20.13
N ALA A 188 3.06 20.42 19.61
CA ALA A 188 3.36 19.04 19.97
C ALA A 188 3.70 18.90 21.45
N ASP A 189 3.18 17.85 22.08
CA ASP A 189 3.49 17.55 23.48
C ASP A 189 4.86 16.84 23.65
N GLU A 190 5.27 16.59 24.91
CA GLU A 190 6.56 15.99 25.23
C GLU A 190 6.69 14.56 24.64
N GLY A 191 5.59 13.79 24.62
CA GLY A 191 5.57 12.45 24.05
C GLY A 191 5.71 12.45 22.53
N GLU A 192 5.10 13.43 21.87
CA GLU A 192 5.23 13.65 20.43
C GLU A 192 6.64 14.08 20.05
N HIS A 193 7.30 14.93 20.87
CA HIS A 193 8.71 15.29 20.68
C HIS A 193 9.63 14.07 20.80
N GLU A 194 9.49 13.25 21.84
CA GLU A 194 10.30 12.04 22.01
C GLU A 194 10.10 11.06 20.83
N LEU A 195 8.87 10.89 20.40
CA LEU A 195 8.56 10.02 19.26
C LEU A 195 9.13 10.57 17.95
N PHE A 196 9.07 11.89 17.74
CA PHE A 196 9.66 12.56 16.58
C PHE A 196 11.18 12.37 16.53
N GLU A 197 11.88 12.64 17.63
CA GLU A 197 13.33 12.46 17.71
C GLU A 197 13.74 11.03 17.37
N ARG A 198 13.06 10.03 17.94
CA ARG A 198 13.33 8.61 17.65
C ARG A 198 13.08 8.25 16.18
N ARG A 199 12.04 8.81 15.57
CA ARG A 199 11.75 8.59 14.14
C ARG A 199 12.77 9.27 13.25
N ALA A 200 13.20 10.48 13.59
CA ALA A 200 14.25 11.20 12.87
C ALA A 200 15.59 10.45 12.91
N GLU A 201 15.98 9.90 14.07
CA GLU A 201 17.16 9.04 14.19
C GLU A 201 17.07 7.80 13.30
N LEU A 202 15.91 7.16 13.20
CA LEU A 202 15.70 6.00 12.34
C LEU A 202 15.78 6.38 10.85
N VAL A 203 15.26 7.55 10.46
CA VAL A 203 15.39 8.06 9.09
C VAL A 203 16.84 8.26 8.72
N GLU A 204 17.63 8.91 9.60
CA GLU A 204 19.06 9.15 9.34
C GLU A 204 19.86 7.84 9.31
N LEU A 205 19.58 6.88 10.18
CA LEU A 205 20.20 5.57 10.17
C LEU A 205 19.91 4.84 8.85
N MET A 206 18.64 4.77 8.45
CA MET A 206 18.24 4.12 7.20
C MET A 206 18.81 4.86 5.99
N ARG A 207 18.86 6.20 6.01
CA ARG A 207 19.49 7.01 4.95
C ARG A 207 20.95 6.66 4.77
N GLY A 208 21.69 6.47 5.87
CA GLY A 208 23.09 6.02 5.83
C GLY A 208 23.25 4.64 5.19
N GLU A 209 22.45 3.65 5.62
CA GLU A 209 22.47 2.29 5.08
C GLU A 209 22.11 2.27 3.58
N VAL A 210 21.06 2.98 3.17
CA VAL A 210 20.63 3.06 1.77
C VAL A 210 21.67 3.77 0.91
N SER A 211 22.30 4.86 1.41
CA SER A 211 23.35 5.57 0.70
C SER A 211 24.59 4.70 0.47
N GLU A 212 24.97 3.88 1.47
CA GLU A 212 26.06 2.91 1.29
C GLU A 212 25.71 1.84 0.23
N LEU A 213 24.45 1.39 0.22
CA LEU A 213 23.99 0.38 -0.74
C LEU A 213 23.94 0.90 -2.17
N LEU A 214 23.53 2.17 -2.36
CA LEU A 214 23.41 2.81 -3.67
C LEU A 214 24.73 3.40 -4.16
N GLU A 215 25.74 3.54 -3.29
CA GLU A 215 26.99 4.25 -3.54
C GLU A 215 26.78 5.75 -3.88
N GLU A 216 25.61 6.32 -3.46
CA GLU A 216 25.23 7.72 -3.65
C GLU A 216 24.30 8.19 -2.49
N PRO A 217 24.16 9.51 -2.27
CA PRO A 217 23.23 10.01 -1.25
C PRO A 217 21.79 9.59 -1.51
N ALA A 218 21.16 8.92 -0.53
CA ALA A 218 19.78 8.49 -0.62
C ALA A 218 18.82 9.67 -0.37
N ASP A 219 17.89 9.89 -1.28
CA ASP A 219 16.76 10.78 -1.11
C ASP A 219 15.58 10.09 -0.39
N ASN A 220 14.52 10.83 -0.10
CA ASN A 220 13.35 10.28 0.58
C ASN A 220 12.60 9.23 -0.26
N LEU A 221 12.69 9.26 -1.59
CA LEU A 221 12.10 8.25 -2.47
C LEU A 221 12.86 6.91 -2.34
N ALA A 222 14.18 6.95 -2.26
CA ALA A 222 15.00 5.76 -2.00
C ALA A 222 14.66 5.12 -0.64
N LEU A 223 14.38 5.93 0.38
CA LEU A 223 13.95 5.43 1.70
C LEU A 223 12.58 4.75 1.63
N ILE A 224 11.63 5.29 0.87
CA ILE A 224 10.34 4.63 0.64
C ILE A 224 10.54 3.27 -0.04
N HIS A 225 11.33 3.22 -1.11
CA HIS A 225 11.63 1.97 -1.79
C HIS A 225 12.22 0.93 -0.84
N PHE A 226 13.19 1.33 -0.02
CA PHE A 226 13.83 0.43 0.93
C PHE A 226 12.83 -0.09 1.97
N ALA A 227 12.05 0.80 2.60
CA ALA A 227 11.06 0.43 3.61
C ALA A 227 9.97 -0.50 3.04
N VAL A 228 9.43 -0.18 1.86
CA VAL A 228 8.40 -1.01 1.21
C VAL A 228 8.95 -2.39 0.85
N ASN A 229 10.20 -2.48 0.40
CA ASN A 229 10.87 -3.73 0.07
C ASN A 229 11.07 -4.62 1.30
N GLY A 230 11.47 -4.05 2.43
CA GLY A 230 11.62 -4.78 3.67
C GLY A 230 10.29 -5.29 4.21
N LEU A 231 9.25 -4.44 4.23
CA LEU A 231 7.89 -4.84 4.60
C LEU A 231 7.37 -5.99 3.71
N GLN A 232 7.62 -5.93 2.41
CA GLN A 232 7.23 -6.99 1.49
C GLN A 232 7.99 -8.31 1.78
N ALA A 233 9.30 -8.24 2.00
CA ALA A 233 10.12 -9.41 2.30
C ALA A 233 9.63 -10.13 3.56
N THR A 234 9.30 -9.40 4.63
CA THR A 234 8.72 -9.92 5.86
C THR A 234 7.42 -10.68 5.60
N LEU A 235 6.50 -10.10 4.81
CA LEU A 235 5.21 -10.72 4.50
C LEU A 235 5.34 -11.98 3.62
N LEU A 236 6.28 -11.99 2.68
CA LEU A 236 6.51 -13.16 1.82
C LEU A 236 7.17 -14.32 2.58
N SER A 237 8.09 -14.03 3.51
CA SER A 237 8.75 -15.05 4.34
C SER A 237 7.77 -15.79 5.24
N GLU A 238 6.80 -15.10 5.83
CA GLU A 238 5.75 -15.72 6.65
C GLU A 238 4.81 -16.63 5.85
N LYS A 239 4.49 -16.26 4.60
CA LYS A 239 3.70 -17.14 3.72
C LYS A 239 4.41 -18.46 3.42
N ALA A 240 5.73 -18.45 3.36
CA ALA A 240 6.54 -19.68 3.17
C ALA A 240 6.50 -20.59 4.39
N THR A 241 6.56 -20.03 5.61
CA THR A 241 6.54 -20.78 6.87
C THR A 241 5.18 -21.44 7.17
N VAL A 242 4.07 -20.79 6.86
CA VAL A 242 2.72 -21.35 7.05
C VAL A 242 2.47 -22.54 6.12
N LYS A 243 3.05 -22.58 4.93
CA LYS A 243 2.91 -23.73 4.01
C LYS A 243 3.66 -24.98 4.47
N THR A 244 4.71 -24.84 5.28
CA THR A 244 5.51 -25.97 5.77
C THR A 244 4.99 -26.58 7.07
N SER A 245 4.11 -25.92 7.80
CA SER A 245 3.57 -26.37 9.10
C SER A 245 2.36 -27.31 9.01
N THR A 246 1.79 -27.56 7.83
CA THR A 246 0.69 -28.52 7.64
C THR A 246 1.21 -29.91 7.26
N LYS A 247 2.05 -30.52 8.09
CA LYS A 247 2.23 -31.98 8.04
C LYS A 247 1.06 -32.66 8.77
N PRO A 248 0.38 -33.62 8.15
CA PRO A 248 -0.69 -34.33 8.81
C PRO A 248 -0.10 -35.14 9.97
N VAL A 249 -0.64 -34.92 11.17
CA VAL A 249 -0.39 -35.80 12.33
C VAL A 249 -1.01 -37.16 12.00
N ASN A 250 -0.18 -38.14 11.65
CA ASN A 250 -0.61 -39.52 11.57
C ASN A 250 -1.03 -40.00 12.98
N ARG A 251 -2.33 -40.13 13.20
CA ARG A 251 -2.87 -40.88 14.33
C ARG A 251 -2.54 -42.37 14.08
N VAL A 252 -1.62 -42.90 14.87
CA VAL A 252 -1.44 -44.35 15.05
C VAL A 252 -2.47 -44.79 16.09
N HIS A 253 -3.27 -45.80 15.73
CA HIS A 253 -4.17 -46.53 16.62
C HIS A 253 -3.39 -47.44 17.55
#